data_0db01c610b0b5d7f13bcf74b72b92a23
#
_entry.id   0db01c610b0b5d7f13bcf74b72b92a23
#
_cell.length_a   1.000
_cell.length_b   1.000
_cell.length_c   1.000
_cell.angle_alpha   90.00
_cell.angle_beta   90.00
_cell.angle_gamma   90.00
#
_symmetry.space_group_name_H-M   'P 1'
#
loop_
_entity.id
_entity.type
_entity.pdbx_description
1 polymer ?
#
loop_
_entity_poly.entity_id
_entity_poly.type
_entity_poly.pdbx_seq_one_letter_code
_entity_poly.pdbx_strand_id
1 'polypeptide(L)'
;MKATLLTVGVALMIPLAANAAESLRSPWDGKDVKLTNASYSCPEIVHLSPDLTTDRFYSDAKGSIIDPEKWKAYVATSGPYKALGQRIVDAADAYRTTGSREAVQCAVQHMQAAAKDGVFTGKMSSNQAYYVQGWVIGAIAIAYLKVRGSRLITAEQAHEFLPWIVSVVHQTMDYYDTRRQKGTGDGENNHLYWAGVEVSAAGIAANDRKLFDWGMETYHVGVAQIEPDGSLPLEMRRGQRALHYHLYALAPLVYLAEFAKDNGLDLYAERNYALKKLAALSTQGMEDNSFFVKGAGIAQDTPKGPPTAEEISWAKLYVSRFPDPGISQLLAKASSLSYMYLGGLPPG
;
A
#
# COMPACT_ATOMS: atom_id res chain seq x y z
N MET A 1 -42.57 62.45 -34.36
CA MET A 1 -41.60 61.46 -34.83
C MET A 1 -40.87 60.95 -33.52
N LYS A 2 -41.17 59.74 -33.03
CA LYS A 2 -40.51 59.14 -31.91
C LYS A 2 -39.54 58.10 -32.45
N ALA A 3 -38.25 58.27 -32.19
CA ALA A 3 -37.19 57.34 -32.57
C ALA A 3 -37.05 56.26 -31.43
N THR A 4 -37.25 55.01 -31.79
CA THR A 4 -37.05 53.86 -30.89
C THR A 4 -35.59 53.35 -31.08
N LEU A 5 -34.75 53.47 -30.03
CA LEU A 5 -33.46 52.83 -30.02
C LEU A 5 -33.60 51.33 -29.69
N LEU A 6 -33.14 50.49 -30.61
CA LEU A 6 -32.94 49.03 -30.35
C LEU A 6 -31.55 48.85 -29.75
N THR A 7 -31.49 48.39 -28.50
CA THR A 7 -30.26 47.90 -27.86
C THR A 7 -30.07 46.42 -28.18
N VAL A 8 -29.05 46.09 -28.96
CA VAL A 8 -28.62 44.71 -29.22
C VAL A 8 -27.69 44.29 -28.09
N GLY A 9 -28.19 43.40 -27.24
CA GLY A 9 -27.36 42.77 -26.20
C GLY A 9 -26.48 41.66 -26.79
N VAL A 10 -25.17 41.85 -26.81
CA VAL A 10 -24.20 40.79 -27.13
C VAL A 10 -24.00 39.91 -25.88
N ALA A 11 -24.54 38.68 -25.91
CA ALA A 11 -24.27 37.67 -24.89
C ALA A 11 -22.84 37.15 -25.12
N LEU A 12 -21.92 37.47 -24.20
CA LEU A 12 -20.60 36.85 -24.15
C LEU A 12 -20.79 35.39 -23.66
N MET A 13 -20.68 34.43 -24.57
CA MET A 13 -20.51 33.02 -24.19
C MET A 13 -19.06 32.81 -23.69
N ILE A 14 -18.88 32.72 -22.37
CA ILE A 14 -17.64 32.26 -21.77
C ILE A 14 -17.63 30.74 -21.99
N PRO A 15 -16.65 30.16 -22.69
CA PRO A 15 -16.53 28.71 -22.78
C PRO A 15 -16.21 28.18 -21.37
N LEU A 16 -17.08 27.35 -20.79
CA LEU A 16 -16.69 26.49 -19.70
C LEU A 16 -15.60 25.55 -20.24
N ALA A 17 -14.34 25.86 -19.96
CA ALA A 17 -13.28 24.88 -20.07
C ALA A 17 -13.62 23.75 -19.10
N ALA A 18 -14.08 22.61 -19.63
CA ALA A 18 -14.11 21.38 -18.87
C ALA A 18 -12.67 21.09 -18.46
N ASN A 19 -12.32 21.36 -17.21
CA ASN A 19 -11.07 20.88 -16.62
C ASN A 19 -11.11 19.36 -16.75
N ALA A 20 -10.37 18.82 -17.72
CA ALA A 20 -10.05 17.39 -17.71
C ALA A 20 -9.44 17.11 -16.33
N ALA A 21 -10.08 16.25 -15.55
CA ALA A 21 -9.57 15.90 -14.24
C ALA A 21 -8.12 15.45 -14.40
N GLU A 22 -7.22 16.11 -13.68
CA GLU A 22 -5.80 15.82 -13.74
C GLU A 22 -5.59 14.35 -13.38
N SER A 23 -4.80 13.61 -14.18
CA SER A 23 -4.60 12.18 -13.96
C SER A 23 -3.87 11.94 -12.64
N LEU A 24 -4.31 10.91 -11.92
CA LEU A 24 -3.70 10.52 -10.65
C LEU A 24 -2.24 10.07 -10.83
N ARG A 25 -1.39 10.53 -9.94
CA ARG A 25 0.06 10.34 -9.98
C ARG A 25 0.55 9.45 -8.85
N SER A 26 1.66 8.78 -9.11
CA SER A 26 2.36 7.93 -8.14
C SER A 26 3.80 8.42 -7.91
N PRO A 27 4.47 8.01 -6.83
CA PRO A 27 5.86 8.36 -6.55
C PRO A 27 6.87 7.90 -7.60
N TRP A 28 6.46 7.06 -8.55
CA TRP A 28 7.31 6.57 -9.66
C TRP A 28 7.11 7.35 -10.96
N ASP A 29 6.06 8.15 -11.08
CA ASP A 29 5.79 8.94 -12.30
C ASP A 29 6.80 10.09 -12.44
N GLY A 30 7.25 10.32 -13.66
CA GLY A 30 8.29 11.33 -13.96
C GLY A 30 9.71 10.88 -13.57
N LYS A 31 9.89 9.67 -13.06
CA LYS A 31 11.20 9.06 -12.79
C LYS A 31 11.51 8.04 -13.89
N ASP A 32 11.90 8.55 -15.05
CA ASP A 32 12.15 7.72 -16.25
C ASP A 32 13.31 6.75 -16.02
N VAL A 33 13.10 5.50 -16.42
CA VAL A 33 14.13 4.48 -16.46
C VAL A 33 14.54 4.24 -17.91
N LYS A 34 15.84 4.35 -18.20
CA LYS A 34 16.36 4.06 -19.54
C LYS A 34 16.20 2.56 -19.79
N LEU A 35 15.46 2.24 -20.87
CA LEU A 35 15.30 0.84 -21.29
C LEU A 35 16.62 0.24 -21.76
N THR A 36 16.87 -0.99 -21.35
CA THR A 36 18.04 -1.79 -21.69
C THR A 36 17.64 -3.17 -22.20
N ASN A 37 18.62 -3.92 -22.69
CA ASN A 37 18.48 -5.34 -23.02
C ASN A 37 19.08 -6.24 -21.91
N ALA A 38 19.10 -5.75 -20.66
CA ALA A 38 19.45 -6.59 -19.52
C ALA A 38 18.50 -7.78 -19.45
N SER A 39 19.05 -8.99 -19.38
CA SER A 39 18.27 -10.22 -19.30
C SER A 39 17.52 -10.31 -17.97
N TYR A 40 16.33 -10.87 -18.02
CA TYR A 40 15.53 -11.19 -16.84
C TYR A 40 14.93 -12.60 -17.01
N SER A 41 15.28 -13.50 -16.13
CA SER A 41 14.70 -14.86 -16.13
C SER A 41 13.31 -14.81 -15.49
N CYS A 42 12.28 -14.78 -16.35
CA CYS A 42 10.90 -14.78 -15.88
C CYS A 42 10.53 -16.14 -15.30
N PRO A 43 10.05 -16.21 -14.04
CA PRO A 43 9.55 -17.46 -13.47
C PRO A 43 8.32 -17.98 -14.24
N GLU A 44 8.08 -19.30 -14.14
CA GLU A 44 6.87 -19.90 -14.72
C GLU A 44 5.60 -19.30 -14.13
N ILE A 45 4.57 -19.15 -14.97
CA ILE A 45 3.25 -18.73 -14.54
C ILE A 45 2.63 -19.83 -13.69
N VAL A 46 2.07 -19.45 -12.55
CA VAL A 46 1.31 -20.35 -11.68
C VAL A 46 -0.16 -19.95 -11.73
N HIS A 47 -1.01 -20.93 -12.02
CA HIS A 47 -2.46 -20.77 -12.01
C HIS A 47 -3.02 -20.94 -10.59
N LEU A 48 -3.82 -19.99 -10.14
CA LEU A 48 -4.38 -19.96 -8.80
C LEU A 48 -5.91 -19.86 -8.84
N SER A 49 -6.53 -20.37 -7.77
CA SER A 49 -7.99 -20.29 -7.62
C SER A 49 -8.44 -18.84 -7.39
N PRO A 50 -9.66 -18.47 -7.85
CA PRO A 50 -10.33 -17.24 -7.43
C PRO A 50 -10.59 -17.15 -5.93
N ASP A 51 -10.80 -18.30 -5.27
CA ASP A 51 -11.07 -18.41 -3.84
C ASP A 51 -9.78 -18.53 -3.05
N LEU A 52 -9.73 -17.90 -1.86
CA LEU A 52 -8.67 -18.15 -0.88
C LEU A 52 -9.25 -18.68 0.42
N THR A 53 -8.87 -19.92 0.76
CA THR A 53 -9.17 -20.53 2.05
C THR A 53 -7.92 -20.53 2.92
N THR A 54 -7.89 -19.63 3.91
CA THR A 54 -6.85 -19.55 4.92
C THR A 54 -7.44 -18.98 6.20
N ASP A 55 -6.74 -19.12 7.34
CA ASP A 55 -7.23 -18.65 8.64
C ASP A 55 -6.10 -18.01 9.44
N ARG A 56 -6.48 -17.38 10.58
CA ARG A 56 -5.55 -16.75 11.50
C ARG A 56 -4.61 -17.78 12.12
N PHE A 57 -3.40 -17.35 12.38
CA PHE A 57 -2.34 -18.21 12.92
C PHE A 57 -1.96 -17.91 14.38
N TYR A 58 -2.71 -17.04 15.05
CA TYR A 58 -2.50 -16.74 16.47
C TYR A 58 -3.35 -17.66 17.36
N SER A 59 -2.81 -18.03 18.53
CA SER A 59 -3.51 -18.80 19.56
C SER A 59 -4.30 -17.91 20.53
N ASP A 60 -3.90 -16.64 20.69
CA ASP A 60 -4.51 -15.69 21.63
C ASP A 60 -5.44 -14.68 20.94
N ALA A 61 -6.37 -14.10 21.72
CA ALA A 61 -7.31 -13.11 21.22
C ALA A 61 -6.63 -11.79 20.78
N LYS A 62 -5.50 -11.43 21.42
CA LYS A 62 -4.74 -10.22 21.11
C LYS A 62 -3.98 -10.34 19.80
N GLY A 63 -3.83 -11.55 19.23
CA GLY A 63 -3.04 -11.79 18.01
C GLY A 63 -1.55 -11.53 18.25
N SER A 64 -1.02 -11.99 19.38
CA SER A 64 0.36 -11.77 19.79
C SER A 64 1.19 -13.06 19.89
N ILE A 65 0.55 -14.21 20.06
CA ILE A 65 1.20 -15.50 20.21
C ILE A 65 0.96 -16.34 18.96
N ILE A 66 2.03 -16.59 18.19
CA ILE A 66 1.96 -17.44 17.01
C ILE A 66 1.82 -18.90 17.42
N ASP A 67 0.81 -19.59 16.87
CA ASP A 67 0.64 -21.04 16.98
C ASP A 67 1.40 -21.71 15.82
N PRO A 68 2.39 -22.58 16.08
CA PRO A 68 3.23 -23.16 15.04
C PRO A 68 2.45 -23.99 14.00
N GLU A 69 1.44 -24.74 14.39
CA GLU A 69 0.65 -25.56 13.46
C GLU A 69 -0.27 -24.70 12.60
N LYS A 70 -0.93 -23.71 13.19
CA LYS A 70 -1.72 -22.73 12.44
C LYS A 70 -0.85 -21.92 11.49
N TRP A 71 0.35 -21.53 11.91
CA TRP A 71 1.32 -20.84 11.05
C TRP A 71 1.70 -21.69 9.84
N LYS A 72 2.00 -22.96 10.04
CA LYS A 72 2.32 -23.90 8.96
C LYS A 72 1.16 -24.03 7.96
N ALA A 73 -0.08 -24.18 8.46
CA ALA A 73 -1.27 -24.21 7.63
C ALA A 73 -1.47 -22.90 6.85
N TYR A 74 -1.33 -21.75 7.51
CA TYR A 74 -1.39 -20.44 6.90
C TYR A 74 -0.36 -20.25 5.79
N VAL A 75 0.90 -20.64 6.02
CA VAL A 75 1.96 -20.56 5.00
C VAL A 75 1.64 -21.46 3.82
N ALA A 76 1.16 -22.68 4.05
CA ALA A 76 0.81 -23.60 2.98
C ALA A 76 -0.32 -23.07 2.09
N THR A 77 -1.36 -22.46 2.68
CA THR A 77 -2.53 -21.97 1.94
C THR A 77 -2.33 -20.60 1.29
N SER A 78 -1.66 -19.68 1.97
CA SER A 78 -1.43 -18.31 1.46
C SER A 78 -0.15 -18.16 0.64
N GLY A 79 0.82 -19.05 0.81
CA GLY A 79 2.14 -18.99 0.18
C GLY A 79 2.10 -18.87 -1.34
N PRO A 80 1.34 -19.67 -2.08
CA PRO A 80 1.25 -19.56 -3.54
C PRO A 80 0.77 -18.18 -4.02
N TYR A 81 -0.22 -17.57 -3.34
CA TYR A 81 -0.73 -16.24 -3.67
C TYR A 81 0.30 -15.14 -3.37
N LYS A 82 1.01 -15.26 -2.25
CA LYS A 82 2.11 -14.33 -1.93
C LYS A 82 3.26 -14.47 -2.91
N ALA A 83 3.57 -15.68 -3.36
CA ALA A 83 4.59 -15.91 -4.37
C ALA A 83 4.24 -15.29 -5.73
N LEU A 84 2.94 -15.26 -6.11
CA LEU A 84 2.49 -14.49 -7.28
C LEU A 84 2.82 -13.01 -7.13
N GLY A 85 2.44 -12.40 -6.00
CA GLY A 85 2.75 -10.99 -5.72
C GLY A 85 4.26 -10.72 -5.75
N GLN A 86 5.07 -11.58 -5.13
CA GLN A 86 6.52 -11.46 -5.09
C GLN A 86 7.15 -11.49 -6.50
N ARG A 87 6.72 -12.42 -7.37
CA ARG A 87 7.23 -12.52 -8.76
C ARG A 87 6.97 -11.25 -9.57
N ILE A 88 5.77 -10.68 -9.44
CA ILE A 88 5.39 -9.45 -10.14
C ILE A 88 6.21 -8.26 -9.60
N VAL A 89 6.38 -8.19 -8.29
CA VAL A 89 7.17 -7.16 -7.62
C VAL A 89 8.66 -7.26 -7.99
N ASP A 90 9.25 -8.46 -7.98
CA ASP A 90 10.64 -8.68 -8.37
C ASP A 90 10.90 -8.26 -9.81
N ALA A 91 9.98 -8.57 -10.72
CA ALA A 91 10.07 -8.14 -12.10
C ALA A 91 9.99 -6.60 -12.24
N ALA A 92 9.08 -5.95 -11.51
CA ALA A 92 8.99 -4.50 -11.50
C ALA A 92 10.23 -3.83 -10.88
N ASP A 93 10.81 -4.40 -9.83
CA ASP A 93 12.05 -3.92 -9.21
C ASP A 93 13.26 -4.13 -10.15
N ALA A 94 13.33 -5.26 -10.85
CA ALA A 94 14.36 -5.51 -11.87
C ALA A 94 14.28 -4.48 -13.00
N TYR A 95 13.08 -4.13 -13.49
CA TYR A 95 12.93 -3.03 -14.43
C TYR A 95 13.42 -1.70 -13.85
N ARG A 96 13.03 -1.34 -12.63
CA ARG A 96 13.42 -0.07 -12.00
C ARG A 96 14.93 0.05 -11.80
N THR A 97 15.62 -1.06 -11.56
CA THR A 97 17.06 -1.09 -11.27
C THR A 97 17.94 -1.27 -12.50
N THR A 98 17.47 -2.02 -13.50
CA THR A 98 18.27 -2.39 -14.67
C THR A 98 17.77 -1.84 -15.99
N GLY A 99 16.52 -1.39 -16.05
CA GLY A 99 15.84 -0.99 -17.30
C GLY A 99 15.41 -2.17 -18.18
N SER A 100 15.42 -3.40 -17.67
CA SER A 100 15.14 -4.61 -18.45
C SER A 100 13.75 -4.58 -19.09
N ARG A 101 13.70 -4.75 -20.42
CA ARG A 101 12.44 -4.92 -21.17
C ARG A 101 11.76 -6.24 -20.83
N GLU A 102 12.55 -7.31 -20.68
CA GLU A 102 12.05 -8.63 -20.34
C GLU A 102 11.38 -8.65 -18.97
N ALA A 103 11.91 -7.87 -18.01
CA ALA A 103 11.31 -7.73 -16.69
C ALA A 103 9.91 -7.06 -16.75
N VAL A 104 9.74 -6.02 -17.57
CA VAL A 104 8.41 -5.42 -17.78
C VAL A 104 7.44 -6.43 -18.39
N GLN A 105 7.86 -7.16 -19.43
CA GLN A 105 7.03 -8.18 -20.07
C GLN A 105 6.64 -9.30 -19.09
N CYS A 106 7.58 -9.73 -18.27
CA CYS A 106 7.34 -10.74 -17.23
C CYS A 106 6.27 -10.27 -16.23
N ALA A 107 6.38 -9.05 -15.71
CA ALA A 107 5.38 -8.50 -14.78
C ALA A 107 3.98 -8.48 -15.43
N VAL A 108 3.88 -8.02 -16.68
CA VAL A 108 2.61 -7.96 -17.43
C VAL A 108 2.02 -9.34 -17.65
N GLN A 109 2.83 -10.33 -18.07
CA GLN A 109 2.36 -11.68 -18.30
C GLN A 109 1.77 -12.33 -17.03
N HIS A 110 2.41 -12.13 -15.88
CA HIS A 110 1.89 -12.62 -14.61
C HIS A 110 0.59 -11.91 -14.19
N MET A 111 0.47 -10.59 -14.42
CA MET A 111 -0.78 -9.84 -14.16
C MET A 111 -1.92 -10.32 -15.05
N GLN A 112 -1.66 -10.52 -16.35
CA GLN A 112 -2.66 -11.04 -17.31
C GLN A 112 -3.12 -12.46 -16.95
N ALA A 113 -2.19 -13.34 -16.58
CA ALA A 113 -2.51 -14.70 -16.15
C ALA A 113 -3.38 -14.70 -14.87
N ALA A 114 -3.01 -13.90 -13.87
CA ALA A 114 -3.78 -13.78 -12.63
C ALA A 114 -5.19 -13.21 -12.88
N ALA A 115 -5.31 -12.22 -13.76
CA ALA A 115 -6.60 -11.67 -14.18
C ALA A 115 -7.46 -12.71 -14.92
N LYS A 116 -6.85 -13.48 -15.84
CA LYS A 116 -7.53 -14.55 -16.55
C LYS A 116 -8.04 -15.65 -15.63
N ASP A 117 -7.29 -16.01 -14.60
CA ASP A 117 -7.69 -16.97 -13.58
C ASP A 117 -8.70 -16.39 -12.59
N GLY A 118 -8.93 -15.08 -12.60
CA GLY A 118 -9.80 -14.38 -11.67
C GLY A 118 -9.31 -14.47 -10.22
N VAL A 119 -7.99 -14.50 -10.00
CA VAL A 119 -7.40 -14.65 -8.64
C VAL A 119 -8.01 -13.65 -7.68
N PHE A 120 -8.45 -14.11 -6.51
CA PHE A 120 -9.13 -13.32 -5.47
C PHE A 120 -10.52 -12.76 -5.81
N THR A 121 -11.12 -13.08 -6.97
CA THR A 121 -12.49 -12.61 -7.27
C THR A 121 -13.57 -13.48 -6.65
N GLY A 122 -13.21 -14.63 -6.07
CA GLY A 122 -14.13 -15.56 -5.45
C GLY A 122 -14.28 -15.32 -3.94
N LYS A 123 -14.45 -16.40 -3.19
CA LYS A 123 -14.73 -16.35 -1.74
C LYS A 123 -13.44 -16.24 -0.93
N MET A 124 -13.38 -15.23 -0.06
CA MET A 124 -12.39 -15.13 1.01
C MET A 124 -12.96 -15.77 2.28
N SER A 125 -12.34 -16.87 2.77
CA SER A 125 -12.91 -17.70 3.85
C SER A 125 -12.91 -17.07 5.24
N SER A 126 -12.05 -16.08 5.47
CA SER A 126 -11.82 -15.47 6.78
C SER A 126 -11.26 -14.04 6.66
N ASN A 127 -11.18 -13.34 7.78
CA ASN A 127 -10.48 -12.05 7.84
C ASN A 127 -9.04 -12.17 7.33
N GLN A 128 -8.34 -13.25 7.68
CA GLN A 128 -6.96 -13.47 7.26
C GLN A 128 -6.84 -13.65 5.74
N ALA A 129 -7.86 -14.23 5.09
CA ALA A 129 -7.92 -14.33 3.64
C ALA A 129 -8.04 -12.95 2.97
N TYR A 130 -8.90 -12.05 3.51
CA TYR A 130 -8.99 -10.66 3.05
C TYR A 130 -7.67 -9.90 3.25
N TYR A 131 -6.95 -10.14 4.35
CA TYR A 131 -5.65 -9.49 4.56
C TYR A 131 -4.62 -9.92 3.52
N VAL A 132 -4.56 -11.22 3.21
CA VAL A 132 -3.67 -11.74 2.15
C VAL A 132 -4.06 -11.21 0.78
N GLN A 133 -5.36 -11.19 0.46
CA GLN A 133 -5.90 -10.58 -0.76
C GLN A 133 -5.38 -9.14 -0.91
N GLY A 134 -5.61 -8.30 0.12
CA GLY A 134 -5.24 -6.89 0.11
C GLY A 134 -3.74 -6.66 -0.06
N TRP A 135 -2.91 -7.37 0.71
CA TRP A 135 -1.45 -7.23 0.58
C TRP A 135 -0.94 -7.61 -0.79
N VAL A 136 -1.47 -8.67 -1.40
CA VAL A 136 -1.02 -9.14 -2.71
C VAL A 136 -1.52 -8.24 -3.82
N ILE A 137 -2.80 -7.85 -3.82
CA ILE A 137 -3.35 -6.94 -4.84
C ILE A 137 -2.74 -5.54 -4.75
N GLY A 138 -2.53 -5.02 -3.54
CA GLY A 138 -1.82 -3.75 -3.32
C GLY A 138 -0.39 -3.79 -3.87
N ALA A 139 0.34 -4.88 -3.60
CA ALA A 139 1.68 -5.10 -4.15
C ALA A 139 1.68 -5.12 -5.68
N ILE A 140 0.71 -5.82 -6.29
CA ILE A 140 0.56 -5.91 -7.75
C ILE A 140 0.20 -4.54 -8.35
N ALA A 141 -0.72 -3.80 -7.74
CA ALA A 141 -1.08 -2.45 -8.19
C ALA A 141 0.13 -1.52 -8.14
N ILE A 142 0.91 -1.52 -7.05
CA ILE A 142 2.14 -0.73 -6.93
C ILE A 142 3.19 -1.19 -7.96
N ALA A 143 3.36 -2.49 -8.19
CA ALA A 143 4.28 -3.00 -9.21
C ALA A 143 3.89 -2.50 -10.61
N TYR A 144 2.59 -2.45 -10.93
CA TYR A 144 2.12 -1.83 -12.16
C TYR A 144 2.48 -0.33 -12.24
N LEU A 145 2.31 0.43 -11.15
CA LEU A 145 2.73 1.85 -11.11
C LEU A 145 4.22 2.04 -11.41
N LYS A 146 5.06 1.08 -11.02
CA LYS A 146 6.51 1.10 -11.32
C LYS A 146 6.82 0.91 -12.79
N VAL A 147 6.04 0.07 -13.50
CA VAL A 147 6.32 -0.32 -14.89
C VAL A 147 5.50 0.43 -15.93
N ARG A 148 4.39 1.09 -15.56
CA ARG A 148 3.48 1.76 -16.50
C ARG A 148 4.18 2.87 -17.31
N GLY A 149 5.17 3.55 -16.70
CA GLY A 149 5.96 4.59 -17.37
C GLY A 149 6.97 4.07 -18.40
N SER A 150 7.17 2.75 -18.51
CA SER A 150 8.12 2.14 -19.45
C SER A 150 7.75 2.34 -20.93
N ARG A 151 6.49 2.67 -21.22
CA ARG A 151 5.90 2.73 -22.57
C ARG A 151 5.97 1.42 -23.35
N LEU A 152 6.19 0.29 -22.65
CA LEU A 152 6.19 -1.04 -23.23
C LEU A 152 4.84 -1.76 -23.05
N ILE A 153 3.94 -1.16 -22.25
CA ILE A 153 2.62 -1.72 -21.96
C ILE A 153 1.61 -0.95 -22.82
N THR A 154 0.89 -1.66 -23.68
CA THR A 154 -0.17 -1.04 -24.49
C THR A 154 -1.44 -0.84 -23.66
N ALA A 155 -2.34 0.02 -24.13
CA ALA A 155 -3.63 0.22 -23.48
C ALA A 155 -4.46 -1.07 -23.47
N GLU A 156 -4.39 -1.88 -24.53
CA GLU A 156 -5.06 -3.18 -24.63
C GLU A 156 -4.55 -4.13 -23.57
N GLN A 157 -3.22 -4.25 -23.40
CA GLN A 157 -2.62 -5.10 -22.37
C GLN A 157 -3.03 -4.65 -20.97
N ALA A 158 -3.01 -3.34 -20.68
CA ALA A 158 -3.47 -2.82 -19.41
C ALA A 158 -4.96 -3.13 -19.16
N HIS A 159 -5.79 -3.07 -20.19
CA HIS A 159 -7.22 -3.37 -20.13
C HIS A 159 -7.50 -4.86 -19.80
N GLU A 160 -6.56 -5.77 -20.03
CA GLU A 160 -6.72 -7.20 -19.72
C GLU A 160 -6.64 -7.47 -18.21
N PHE A 161 -5.97 -6.63 -17.41
CA PHE A 161 -5.79 -6.89 -15.98
C PHE A 161 -6.25 -5.76 -15.04
N LEU A 162 -6.29 -4.49 -15.46
CA LEU A 162 -6.75 -3.41 -14.59
C LEU A 162 -8.18 -3.58 -14.08
N PRO A 163 -9.17 -4.00 -14.90
CA PRO A 163 -10.52 -4.26 -14.42
C PRO A 163 -10.59 -5.35 -13.35
N TRP A 164 -9.70 -6.35 -13.44
CA TRP A 164 -9.57 -7.38 -12.41
C TRP A 164 -9.09 -6.79 -11.09
N ILE A 165 -8.00 -5.98 -11.10
CA ILE A 165 -7.51 -5.31 -9.89
C ILE A 165 -8.62 -4.46 -9.26
N VAL A 166 -9.33 -3.66 -10.06
CA VAL A 166 -10.44 -2.81 -9.60
C VAL A 166 -11.57 -3.65 -9.00
N SER A 167 -11.91 -4.78 -9.61
CA SER A 167 -12.95 -5.69 -9.08
C SER A 167 -12.58 -6.24 -7.70
N VAL A 168 -11.31 -6.62 -7.50
CA VAL A 168 -10.85 -7.14 -6.21
C VAL A 168 -10.83 -6.06 -5.13
N VAL A 169 -10.36 -4.84 -5.45
CA VAL A 169 -10.34 -3.76 -4.43
C VAL A 169 -11.74 -3.30 -4.03
N HIS A 170 -12.76 -3.43 -4.88
CA HIS A 170 -14.14 -3.21 -4.47
C HIS A 170 -14.59 -4.21 -3.39
N GLN A 171 -14.18 -5.49 -3.47
CA GLN A 171 -14.48 -6.46 -2.40
C GLN A 171 -13.78 -6.07 -1.09
N THR A 172 -12.55 -5.55 -1.17
CA THR A 172 -11.83 -5.02 -0.01
C THR A 172 -12.57 -3.83 0.61
N MET A 173 -13.04 -2.87 -0.19
CA MET A 173 -13.83 -1.74 0.30
C MET A 173 -15.11 -2.21 1.00
N ASP A 174 -15.89 -3.09 0.37
CA ASP A 174 -17.14 -3.62 0.95
C ASP A 174 -16.87 -4.34 2.28
N TYR A 175 -15.79 -5.11 2.36
CA TYR A 175 -15.38 -5.79 3.59
C TYR A 175 -15.09 -4.78 4.71
N TYR A 176 -14.21 -3.79 4.47
CA TYR A 176 -13.82 -2.84 5.51
C TYR A 176 -14.92 -1.84 5.85
N ASP A 177 -15.73 -1.39 4.90
CA ASP A 177 -16.88 -0.52 5.16
C ASP A 177 -17.90 -1.23 6.05
N THR A 178 -18.19 -2.51 5.80
CA THR A 178 -19.03 -3.34 6.67
C THR A 178 -18.44 -3.47 8.08
N ARG A 179 -17.13 -3.64 8.21
CA ARG A 179 -16.42 -3.76 9.50
C ARG A 179 -16.44 -2.46 10.29
N ARG A 180 -16.24 -1.33 9.62
CA ARG A 180 -16.32 0.01 10.22
C ARG A 180 -17.73 0.31 10.73
N GLN A 181 -18.76 0.00 9.94
CA GLN A 181 -20.15 0.17 10.35
C GLN A 181 -20.51 -0.67 11.59
N LYS A 182 -19.88 -1.84 11.75
CA LYS A 182 -20.06 -2.72 12.92
C LYS A 182 -19.17 -2.37 14.10
N GLY A 183 -18.26 -1.40 13.97
CA GLY A 183 -17.29 -1.04 15.01
C GLY A 183 -16.33 -2.17 15.37
N THR A 184 -15.88 -2.94 14.39
CA THR A 184 -14.93 -4.04 14.61
C THR A 184 -13.49 -3.55 14.51
N GLY A 185 -12.59 -4.05 15.38
CA GLY A 185 -11.24 -3.54 15.56
C GLY A 185 -10.35 -3.57 14.30
N ASP A 186 -10.53 -4.52 13.38
CA ASP A 186 -9.81 -4.56 12.11
C ASP A 186 -10.35 -3.55 11.07
N GLY A 187 -11.56 -3.00 11.27
CA GLY A 187 -12.08 -1.88 10.51
C GLY A 187 -11.49 -0.51 10.90
N GLU A 188 -10.63 -0.45 11.93
CA GLU A 188 -10.11 0.82 12.47
C GLU A 188 -8.62 0.79 12.78
N ASN A 189 -7.94 -0.37 12.67
CA ASN A 189 -6.53 -0.54 13.01
C ASN A 189 -5.62 -0.59 11.76
N ASN A 190 -4.37 -1.02 11.91
CA ASN A 190 -3.41 -1.14 10.83
C ASN A 190 -3.93 -1.86 9.58
N HIS A 191 -4.82 -2.85 9.71
CA HIS A 191 -5.39 -3.57 8.56
C HIS A 191 -6.18 -2.64 7.64
N LEU A 192 -6.93 -1.67 8.19
CA LEU A 192 -7.60 -0.65 7.39
C LEU A 192 -6.60 0.23 6.64
N TYR A 193 -5.48 0.59 7.26
CA TYR A 193 -4.46 1.44 6.61
C TYR A 193 -3.78 0.71 5.45
N TRP A 194 -3.53 -0.60 5.60
CA TRP A 194 -3.04 -1.46 4.50
C TRP A 194 -4.05 -1.55 3.36
N ALA A 195 -5.35 -1.70 3.66
CA ALA A 195 -6.40 -1.63 2.64
C ALA A 195 -6.42 -0.27 1.93
N GLY A 196 -6.15 0.81 2.66
CA GLY A 196 -6.01 2.15 2.09
C GLY A 196 -4.91 2.23 1.02
N VAL A 197 -3.74 1.65 1.28
CA VAL A 197 -2.64 1.59 0.30
C VAL A 197 -3.05 0.79 -0.93
N GLU A 198 -3.66 -0.39 -0.74
CA GLU A 198 -4.16 -1.26 -1.80
C GLU A 198 -5.12 -0.50 -2.73
N VAL A 199 -6.18 0.05 -2.15
CA VAL A 199 -7.26 0.72 -2.89
C VAL A 199 -6.76 2.00 -3.56
N SER A 200 -5.91 2.80 -2.86
CA SER A 200 -5.31 4.01 -3.46
C SER A 200 -4.39 3.67 -4.62
N ALA A 201 -3.55 2.65 -4.49
CA ALA A 201 -2.65 2.23 -5.58
C ALA A 201 -3.44 1.77 -6.80
N ALA A 202 -4.52 1.00 -6.60
CA ALA A 202 -5.43 0.61 -7.67
C ALA A 202 -6.14 1.84 -8.29
N GLY A 203 -6.58 2.79 -7.47
CA GLY A 203 -7.16 4.05 -7.92
C GLY A 203 -6.21 4.86 -8.81
N ILE A 204 -4.95 4.99 -8.40
CA ILE A 204 -3.92 5.64 -9.22
C ILE A 204 -3.66 4.84 -10.51
N ALA A 205 -3.63 3.50 -10.43
CA ALA A 205 -3.40 2.63 -11.58
C ALA A 205 -4.51 2.74 -12.64
N ALA A 206 -5.77 2.77 -12.20
CA ALA A 206 -6.96 2.87 -13.04
C ALA A 206 -7.39 4.32 -13.34
N ASN A 207 -6.71 5.31 -12.77
CA ASN A 207 -7.11 6.73 -12.79
C ASN A 207 -8.54 6.94 -12.24
N ASP A 208 -8.89 6.20 -11.16
CA ASP A 208 -10.18 6.29 -10.49
C ASP A 208 -10.05 7.08 -9.18
N ARG A 209 -10.61 8.30 -9.20
CA ARG A 209 -10.56 9.23 -8.08
C ARG A 209 -11.32 8.72 -6.86
N LYS A 210 -12.39 7.95 -7.03
CA LYS A 210 -13.18 7.43 -5.90
C LYS A 210 -12.41 6.40 -5.10
N LEU A 211 -11.70 5.51 -5.78
CA LEU A 211 -10.81 4.54 -5.13
C LEU A 211 -9.68 5.27 -4.37
N PHE A 212 -9.06 6.25 -5.02
CA PHE A 212 -8.01 7.05 -4.38
C PHE A 212 -8.52 7.74 -3.11
N ASP A 213 -9.66 8.42 -3.20
CA ASP A 213 -10.25 9.17 -2.07
C ASP A 213 -10.64 8.24 -0.91
N TRP A 214 -11.17 7.04 -1.18
CA TRP A 214 -11.45 6.05 -0.14
C TRP A 214 -10.18 5.69 0.65
N GLY A 215 -9.05 5.53 -0.03
CA GLY A 215 -7.78 5.29 0.64
C GLY A 215 -7.34 6.49 1.50
N MET A 216 -7.56 7.72 1.03
CA MET A 216 -7.27 8.92 1.84
C MET A 216 -8.11 8.95 3.12
N GLU A 217 -9.38 8.54 3.07
CA GLU A 217 -10.22 8.41 4.27
C GLU A 217 -9.64 7.43 5.29
N THR A 218 -9.01 6.33 4.84
CA THR A 218 -8.35 5.40 5.77
C THR A 218 -7.14 6.02 6.47
N TYR A 219 -6.41 6.90 5.78
CA TYR A 219 -5.33 7.68 6.38
C TYR A 219 -5.85 8.58 7.50
N HIS A 220 -6.94 9.32 7.25
CA HIS A 220 -7.54 10.19 8.26
C HIS A 220 -7.96 9.40 9.51
N VAL A 221 -8.54 8.20 9.34
CA VAL A 221 -8.86 7.30 10.46
C VAL A 221 -7.62 6.94 11.26
N GLY A 222 -6.54 6.56 10.57
CA GLY A 222 -5.28 6.16 11.22
C GLY A 222 -4.61 7.30 11.99
N VAL A 223 -4.47 8.45 11.34
CA VAL A 223 -3.83 9.62 11.95
C VAL A 223 -4.66 10.18 13.09
N ALA A 224 -6.00 10.09 13.02
CA ALA A 224 -6.89 10.51 14.11
C ALA A 224 -6.65 9.74 15.41
N GLN A 225 -6.11 8.52 15.35
CA GLN A 225 -5.85 7.67 16.51
C GLN A 225 -4.46 7.86 17.13
N ILE A 226 -3.56 8.60 16.47
CA ILE A 226 -2.22 8.84 17.02
C ILE A 226 -2.34 9.76 18.24
N GLU A 227 -1.94 9.25 19.39
CA GLU A 227 -1.93 10.00 20.67
C GLU A 227 -0.84 11.09 20.67
N PRO A 228 -0.90 12.05 21.62
CA PRO A 228 0.09 13.12 21.72
C PRO A 228 1.54 12.63 21.88
N ASP A 229 1.75 11.44 22.45
CA ASP A 229 3.06 10.79 22.62
C ASP A 229 3.51 9.97 21.39
N GLY A 230 2.68 9.90 20.34
CA GLY A 230 2.94 9.15 19.11
C GLY A 230 2.43 7.72 19.12
N SER A 231 1.83 7.24 20.21
CA SER A 231 1.33 5.87 20.28
C SER A 231 0.00 5.67 19.56
N LEU A 232 -0.26 4.42 19.20
CA LEU A 232 -1.53 3.93 18.63
C LEU A 232 -2.18 2.98 19.65
N PRO A 233 -3.29 3.37 20.31
CA PRO A 233 -3.91 2.57 21.36
C PRO A 233 -4.33 1.16 20.93
N LEU A 234 -4.81 0.99 19.68
CA LEU A 234 -5.20 -0.32 19.16
C LEU A 234 -3.99 -1.24 18.97
N GLU A 235 -2.85 -0.70 18.56
CA GLU A 235 -1.61 -1.45 18.38
C GLU A 235 -0.89 -1.69 19.71
N MET A 236 -1.02 -0.77 20.68
CA MET A 236 -0.49 -0.99 22.04
C MET A 236 -1.14 -2.22 22.72
N ARG A 237 -2.42 -2.49 22.44
CA ARG A 237 -3.14 -3.66 22.97
C ARG A 237 -2.63 -5.00 22.44
N ARG A 238 -1.72 -5.00 21.43
CA ARG A 238 -1.11 -6.21 20.86
C ARG A 238 -0.07 -6.86 21.77
N GLY A 239 0.08 -6.38 23.03
CA GLY A 239 0.91 -6.98 24.04
C GLY A 239 2.39 -7.04 23.66
N GLN A 240 3.00 -8.23 23.67
CA GLN A 240 4.42 -8.40 23.31
C GLN A 240 4.78 -7.95 21.89
N ARG A 241 3.80 -7.74 21.01
CA ARG A 241 3.99 -7.25 19.62
C ARG A 241 3.57 -5.80 19.44
N ALA A 242 3.43 -5.02 20.49
CA ALA A 242 3.00 -3.62 20.39
C ALA A 242 3.94 -2.79 19.50
N LEU A 243 5.25 -2.86 19.72
CA LEU A 243 6.23 -2.15 18.87
C LEU A 243 6.14 -2.60 17.41
N HIS A 244 6.11 -3.92 17.15
CA HIS A 244 5.98 -4.46 15.81
C HIS A 244 4.75 -3.88 15.09
N TYR A 245 3.59 -3.82 15.75
CA TYR A 245 2.38 -3.30 15.11
C TYR A 245 2.34 -1.78 14.97
N HIS A 246 3.10 -1.02 15.77
CA HIS A 246 3.31 0.41 15.51
C HIS A 246 4.13 0.63 14.22
N LEU A 247 5.22 -0.12 14.03
CA LEU A 247 6.00 -0.10 12.78
C LEU A 247 5.17 -0.57 11.60
N TYR A 248 4.37 -1.62 11.79
CA TYR A 248 3.50 -2.18 10.76
C TYR A 248 2.34 -1.24 10.37
N ALA A 249 1.82 -0.43 11.29
CA ALA A 249 0.82 0.60 11.03
C ALA A 249 1.43 1.86 10.37
N LEU A 250 2.67 2.21 10.75
CA LEU A 250 3.37 3.37 10.22
C LEU A 250 3.65 3.27 8.71
N ALA A 251 4.04 2.08 8.25
CA ALA A 251 4.41 1.85 6.85
C ALA A 251 3.30 2.24 5.85
N PRO A 252 2.06 1.74 5.96
CA PRO A 252 0.98 2.13 5.06
C PRO A 252 0.60 3.61 5.20
N LEU A 253 0.64 4.19 6.39
CA LEU A 253 0.34 5.62 6.59
C LEU A 253 1.36 6.52 5.86
N VAL A 254 2.64 6.17 5.85
CA VAL A 254 3.65 6.91 5.08
C VAL A 254 3.39 6.79 3.57
N TYR A 255 3.05 5.59 3.07
CA TYR A 255 2.74 5.40 1.65
C TYR A 255 1.50 6.19 1.21
N LEU A 256 0.44 6.20 2.03
CA LEU A 256 -0.75 7.02 1.77
C LEU A 256 -0.43 8.50 1.73
N ALA A 257 0.40 9.00 2.66
CA ALA A 257 0.83 10.39 2.66
C ALA A 257 1.66 10.77 1.42
N GLU A 258 2.49 9.85 0.90
CA GLU A 258 3.25 10.08 -0.32
C GLU A 258 2.36 10.00 -1.58
N PHE A 259 1.38 9.08 -1.63
CA PHE A 259 0.38 9.09 -2.70
C PHE A 259 -0.42 10.38 -2.71
N ALA A 260 -0.84 10.86 -1.54
CA ALA A 260 -1.53 12.14 -1.38
C ALA A 260 -0.69 13.32 -1.89
N LYS A 261 0.58 13.39 -1.50
CA LYS A 261 1.51 14.45 -1.88
C LYS A 261 1.67 14.55 -3.39
N ASP A 262 1.83 13.43 -4.09
CA ASP A 262 1.99 13.42 -5.55
C ASP A 262 0.70 13.84 -6.29
N ASN A 263 -0.42 13.91 -5.55
CA ASN A 263 -1.71 14.39 -6.01
C ASN A 263 -2.13 15.73 -5.36
N GLY A 264 -1.16 16.50 -4.87
CA GLY A 264 -1.37 17.87 -4.38
C GLY A 264 -1.94 18.00 -2.99
N LEU A 265 -2.00 16.91 -2.19
CA LEU A 265 -2.51 16.91 -0.82
C LEU A 265 -1.35 16.77 0.18
N ASP A 266 -1.22 17.68 1.15
CA ASP A 266 -0.23 17.57 2.24
C ASP A 266 -0.84 16.95 3.50
N LEU A 267 -0.95 15.63 3.51
CA LEU A 267 -1.49 14.89 4.66
C LEU A 267 -0.51 14.78 5.83
N TYR A 268 0.78 15.01 5.63
CA TYR A 268 1.75 15.01 6.75
C TYR A 268 1.48 16.12 7.78
N ALA A 269 0.92 17.24 7.34
CA ALA A 269 0.62 18.36 8.22
C ALA A 269 -0.54 18.09 9.19
N GLU A 270 -1.32 17.03 8.93
CA GLU A 270 -2.52 16.70 9.68
C GLU A 270 -2.22 16.48 11.17
N ARG A 271 -3.13 16.99 12.03
CA ARG A 271 -3.03 16.93 13.49
C ARG A 271 -1.66 17.36 14.04
N ASN A 272 -1.13 18.44 13.50
CA ASN A 272 0.17 18.97 13.88
C ASN A 272 1.29 17.92 13.72
N TYR A 273 1.38 17.35 12.54
CA TYR A 273 2.36 16.33 12.18
C TYR A 273 2.30 15.06 13.05
N ALA A 274 1.10 14.57 13.36
CA ALA A 274 0.95 13.39 14.22
C ALA A 274 1.72 12.18 13.68
N LEU A 275 1.75 11.98 12.36
CA LEU A 275 2.52 10.88 11.74
C LEU A 275 4.03 10.96 12.04
N LYS A 276 4.60 12.17 12.20
CA LYS A 276 6.01 12.34 12.63
C LYS A 276 6.24 11.86 14.06
N LYS A 277 5.26 12.04 14.95
CA LYS A 277 5.35 11.53 16.32
C LYS A 277 5.32 10.01 16.37
N LEU A 278 4.44 9.39 15.57
CA LEU A 278 4.40 7.93 15.43
C LEU A 278 5.72 7.40 14.85
N ALA A 279 6.29 8.07 13.84
CA ALA A 279 7.57 7.67 13.25
C ALA A 279 8.70 7.77 14.28
N ALA A 280 8.80 8.87 15.01
CA ALA A 280 9.82 9.06 16.04
C ALA A 280 9.71 8.03 17.17
N LEU A 281 8.49 7.80 17.71
CA LEU A 281 8.27 6.82 18.78
C LEU A 281 8.62 5.40 18.30
N SER A 282 8.16 5.02 17.11
CA SER A 282 8.36 3.67 16.58
C SER A 282 9.84 3.37 16.31
N THR A 283 10.59 4.33 15.72
CA THR A 283 12.01 4.15 15.44
C THR A 283 12.86 4.19 16.71
N GLN A 284 12.53 5.07 17.69
CA GLN A 284 13.16 5.04 18.99
C GLN A 284 12.95 3.69 19.70
N GLY A 285 11.75 3.10 19.56
CA GLY A 285 11.41 1.80 20.11
C GLY A 285 12.24 0.64 19.57
N MET A 286 12.83 0.78 18.37
CA MET A 286 13.76 -0.23 17.82
C MET A 286 15.10 -0.24 18.56
N GLU A 287 15.50 0.86 19.17
CA GLU A 287 16.73 0.97 19.95
C GLU A 287 16.47 0.77 21.47
N ASP A 288 15.37 1.37 21.96
CA ASP A 288 14.90 1.25 23.35
C ASP A 288 13.38 1.07 23.37
N ASN A 289 12.95 -0.17 23.61
CA ASN A 289 11.54 -0.53 23.63
C ASN A 289 10.85 -0.34 25.00
N SER A 290 11.50 0.33 25.96
CA SER A 290 10.99 0.51 27.32
C SER A 290 9.61 1.17 27.38
N PHE A 291 9.32 2.12 26.48
CA PHE A 291 8.00 2.74 26.33
C PHE A 291 6.92 1.69 26.04
N PHE A 292 7.19 0.79 25.09
CA PHE A 292 6.26 -0.27 24.69
C PHE A 292 6.11 -1.34 25.76
N VAL A 293 7.21 -1.70 26.44
CA VAL A 293 7.16 -2.62 27.61
C VAL A 293 6.25 -2.06 28.70
N LYS A 294 6.40 -0.77 29.02
CA LYS A 294 5.58 -0.08 30.03
C LYS A 294 4.10 0.00 29.58
N GLY A 295 3.86 0.42 28.34
CA GLY A 295 2.51 0.61 27.79
C GLY A 295 1.73 -0.70 27.63
N ALA A 296 2.40 -1.77 27.18
CA ALA A 296 1.80 -3.08 26.99
C ALA A 296 1.79 -3.95 28.25
N GLY A 297 2.59 -3.60 29.27
CA GLY A 297 2.73 -4.36 30.52
C GLY A 297 3.48 -5.69 30.36
N ILE A 298 4.23 -5.87 29.26
CA ILE A 298 4.95 -7.11 28.93
C ILE A 298 6.17 -6.82 28.07
N ALA A 299 7.23 -7.64 28.18
CA ALA A 299 8.40 -7.56 27.30
C ALA A 299 8.01 -7.67 25.83
N GLN A 300 8.69 -6.90 24.98
CA GLN A 300 8.41 -6.90 23.54
C GLN A 300 9.16 -8.02 22.83
N ASP A 301 8.47 -8.65 21.87
CA ASP A 301 9.04 -9.60 20.92
C ASP A 301 9.72 -8.81 19.79
N THR A 302 10.95 -8.37 20.04
CA THR A 302 11.75 -7.60 19.08
C THR A 302 12.75 -8.51 18.40
N PRO A 303 12.82 -8.51 17.05
CA PRO A 303 13.86 -9.23 16.32
C PRO A 303 15.25 -8.81 16.77
N LYS A 304 16.16 -9.79 16.88
CA LYS A 304 17.58 -9.52 17.11
C LYS A 304 18.26 -9.33 15.75
N GLY A 305 18.93 -8.20 15.57
CA GLY A 305 19.71 -7.96 14.37
C GLY A 305 19.37 -6.64 13.66
N PRO A 306 19.83 -6.47 12.41
CA PRO A 306 19.52 -5.28 11.63
C PRO A 306 18.02 -5.20 11.29
N PRO A 307 17.49 -3.98 11.05
CA PRO A 307 16.11 -3.80 10.65
C PRO A 307 15.76 -4.61 9.40
N THR A 308 14.59 -5.21 9.40
CA THR A 308 14.03 -5.90 8.24
C THR A 308 13.38 -4.90 7.27
N ALA A 309 13.15 -5.31 6.02
CA ALA A 309 12.42 -4.48 5.06
C ALA A 309 10.99 -4.14 5.52
N GLU A 310 10.32 -5.06 6.22
CA GLU A 310 8.99 -4.80 6.82
C GLU A 310 9.03 -3.64 7.81
N GLU A 311 10.08 -3.56 8.63
CA GLU A 311 10.21 -2.55 9.68
C GLU A 311 10.63 -1.18 9.16
N ILE A 312 11.42 -1.11 8.04
CA ILE A 312 12.11 0.14 7.70
C ILE A 312 11.97 0.60 6.24
N SER A 313 11.37 -0.18 5.31
CA SER A 313 11.29 0.21 3.89
C SER A 313 10.55 1.54 3.65
N TRP A 314 9.55 1.86 4.48
CA TRP A 314 8.82 3.13 4.46
C TRP A 314 9.72 4.35 4.70
N ALA A 315 10.78 4.17 5.48
CA ALA A 315 11.64 5.25 5.94
C ALA A 315 12.42 5.92 4.79
N LYS A 316 12.66 5.22 3.68
CA LYS A 316 13.31 5.80 2.50
C LYS A 316 12.52 6.97 1.93
N LEU A 317 11.19 6.83 1.84
CA LEU A 317 10.29 7.90 1.43
C LEU A 317 10.25 9.02 2.49
N TYR A 318 10.11 8.64 3.74
CA TYR A 318 9.96 9.56 4.85
C TYR A 318 11.18 10.49 5.02
N VAL A 319 12.42 9.95 5.02
CA VAL A 319 13.63 10.77 5.21
C VAL A 319 13.93 11.69 4.03
N SER A 320 13.46 11.39 2.84
CA SER A 320 13.57 12.29 1.70
C SER A 320 12.79 13.59 1.92
N ARG A 321 11.75 13.54 2.74
CA ARG A 321 10.92 14.69 3.11
C ARG A 321 11.31 15.29 4.46
N PHE A 322 11.60 14.46 5.44
CA PHE A 322 11.97 14.82 6.80
C PHE A 322 13.32 14.21 7.14
N PRO A 323 14.45 14.87 6.79
CA PRO A 323 15.76 14.36 7.11
C PRO A 323 15.90 14.06 8.59
N ASP A 324 16.25 12.82 8.93
CA ASP A 324 16.44 12.34 10.30
C ASP A 324 17.69 11.47 10.36
N PRO A 325 18.73 11.85 11.10
CA PRO A 325 19.96 11.07 11.19
C PRO A 325 19.78 9.69 11.81
N GLY A 326 18.89 9.54 12.81
CA GLY A 326 18.63 8.25 13.48
C GLY A 326 17.96 7.27 12.52
N ILE A 327 16.89 7.70 11.83
CA ILE A 327 16.22 6.88 10.83
C ILE A 327 17.17 6.55 9.67
N SER A 328 18.01 7.50 9.25
CA SER A 328 19.01 7.27 8.20
C SER A 328 20.04 6.20 8.60
N GLN A 329 20.45 6.15 9.87
CA GLN A 329 21.32 5.11 10.40
C GLN A 329 20.62 3.73 10.42
N LEU A 330 19.33 3.67 10.78
CA LEU A 330 18.56 2.43 10.70
C LEU A 330 18.44 1.92 9.27
N LEU A 331 18.16 2.82 8.32
CA LEU A 331 18.14 2.49 6.88
C LEU A 331 19.49 1.91 6.40
N ALA A 332 20.60 2.49 6.84
CA ALA A 332 21.94 2.03 6.44
C ALA A 332 22.30 0.64 7.00
N LYS A 333 21.66 0.21 8.09
CA LYS A 333 21.84 -1.12 8.69
C LYS A 333 20.98 -2.19 8.01
N ALA A 334 19.91 -1.82 7.30
CA ALA A 334 19.01 -2.79 6.67
C ALA A 334 19.69 -3.52 5.52
N SER A 335 19.54 -4.85 5.46
CA SER A 335 20.10 -5.68 4.39
C SER A 335 19.33 -5.54 3.07
N SER A 336 18.07 -5.16 3.13
CA SER A 336 17.19 -4.93 1.98
C SER A 336 16.11 -3.91 2.36
N LEU A 337 15.63 -3.17 1.37
CA LEU A 337 14.45 -2.31 1.48
C LEU A 337 13.28 -2.83 0.64
N SER A 338 13.45 -3.95 -0.07
CA SER A 338 12.38 -4.55 -0.85
C SER A 338 11.41 -5.27 0.08
N TYR A 339 10.21 -4.71 0.23
CA TYR A 339 9.11 -5.31 0.99
C TYR A 339 7.90 -5.52 0.07
N MET A 340 7.54 -6.77 -0.17
CA MET A 340 6.55 -7.14 -1.16
C MET A 340 5.22 -6.42 -0.96
N TYR A 341 4.69 -6.31 0.27
CA TYR A 341 3.40 -5.67 0.54
C TYR A 341 3.36 -4.15 0.21
N LEU A 342 4.54 -3.52 0.10
CA LEU A 342 4.69 -2.15 -0.38
C LEU A 342 5.16 -2.07 -1.85
N GLY A 343 4.98 -3.17 -2.59
CA GLY A 343 5.37 -3.26 -3.99
C GLY A 343 6.88 -3.37 -4.21
N GLY A 344 7.67 -3.82 -3.23
CA GLY A 344 9.10 -4.04 -3.31
C GLY A 344 9.94 -2.82 -2.93
N LEU A 345 10.96 -2.51 -3.73
CA LEU A 345 11.84 -1.36 -3.51
C LEU A 345 11.08 -0.04 -3.53
N PRO A 346 11.27 0.84 -2.53
CA PRO A 346 10.69 2.17 -2.54
C PRO A 346 11.24 3.01 -3.70
N PRO A 347 10.57 4.10 -4.10
CA PRO A 347 11.07 5.02 -5.12
C PRO A 347 12.42 5.61 -4.70
N GLY A 348 13.35 5.69 -5.68
CA GLY A 348 14.68 6.26 -5.51
C GLY A 348 14.66 7.79 -5.52
#